data_b086cbcaa5ab38a717f4782c3a52f1b2
#
_entry.id   b086cbcaa5ab38a717f4782c3a52f1b2
#
_cell.length_a   1.000
_cell.length_b   1.000
_cell.length_c   1.000
_cell.angle_alpha   90.00
_cell.angle_beta   90.00
_cell.angle_gamma   90.00
#
_symmetry.space_group_name_H-M   'P 1'
#
loop_
_entity.id
_entity.type
_entity.pdbx_description
1 polymer ?
#
loop_
_entity_poly.entity_id
_entity_poly.type
_entity_poly.pdbx_seq_one_letter_code
_entity_poly.pdbx_strand_id
1 'polypeptide(L)'
;MVRADPSSGFFPDGLPVYGGLAAGFVVRGDGWSFYFAGDTALFSDMGLIAELYHPQLAFLPIGDHFTMDPRQAALACRYLAARQVVPIHWGTFPMLRGRPADLERELRAAGLATEVVQLVPGVVWEWSPQTKSLAT
;
A
#
# COMPACT_ATOMS: atom_id res chain seq x y z
N MET A 1 13.06 -5.40 -3.23
CA MET A 1 13.01 -3.94 -3.04
C MET A 1 12.55 -3.34 -4.37
N VAL A 2 11.60 -2.45 -4.35
CA VAL A 2 11.05 -1.75 -5.51
C VAL A 2 11.04 -0.24 -5.22
N ARG A 3 10.90 0.60 -6.26
CA ARG A 3 10.82 2.05 -6.10
C ARG A 3 9.62 2.44 -5.23
N ALA A 4 9.79 3.46 -4.41
CA ALA A 4 8.73 4.26 -3.79
C ALA A 4 8.94 5.73 -4.18
N ASP A 5 7.94 6.55 -4.01
CA ASP A 5 7.97 7.96 -4.41
C ASP A 5 7.65 8.91 -3.23
N PRO A 6 8.45 8.90 -2.16
CA PRO A 6 8.53 9.96 -1.18
C PRO A 6 9.88 10.66 -1.26
N SER A 7 10.00 11.79 -0.60
CA SER A 7 11.30 12.36 -0.28
C SER A 7 11.83 11.71 1.01
N SER A 8 13.10 11.30 1.03
CA SER A 8 13.77 10.87 2.25
C SER A 8 14.90 11.82 2.58
N GLY A 9 14.88 12.36 3.80
CA GLY A 9 15.91 13.24 4.32
C GLY A 9 15.86 13.25 5.84
N PHE A 10 16.98 13.50 6.46
CA PHE A 10 17.08 13.72 7.89
C PHE A 10 17.96 14.95 8.14
N PHE A 11 17.86 15.51 9.33
CA PHE A 11 18.48 16.81 9.66
C PHE A 11 19.42 16.67 10.86
N PRO A 12 20.56 15.99 10.72
CA PRO A 12 21.59 16.00 11.77
C PRO A 12 22.11 17.42 11.90
N ASP A 13 22.19 17.93 13.11
CA ASP A 13 22.68 19.28 13.41
C ASP A 13 21.98 20.41 12.64
N GLY A 14 20.71 20.20 12.25
CA GLY A 14 19.92 21.20 11.53
C GLY A 14 20.22 21.31 10.03
N LEU A 15 21.14 20.51 9.48
CA LEU A 15 21.44 20.47 8.06
C LEU A 15 20.71 19.30 7.37
N PRO A 16 20.12 19.53 6.18
CA PRO A 16 19.45 18.46 5.45
C PRO A 16 20.47 17.47 4.89
N VAL A 17 20.30 16.18 5.20
CA VAL A 17 21.08 15.10 4.61
C VAL A 17 20.15 14.19 3.81
N TYR A 18 20.53 13.87 2.59
CA TYR A 18 19.78 12.96 1.75
C TYR A 18 19.80 11.55 2.34
N GLY A 19 18.63 11.01 2.63
CA GLY A 19 18.45 9.71 3.30
C GLY A 19 18.52 8.49 2.38
N GLY A 20 18.79 8.67 1.10
CA GLY A 20 18.81 7.59 0.10
C GLY A 20 17.52 7.51 -0.73
N LEU A 21 17.47 6.53 -1.64
CA LEU A 21 16.27 6.26 -2.44
C LEU A 21 15.21 5.62 -1.58
N ALA A 22 14.01 6.16 -1.66
CA ALA A 22 12.84 5.55 -1.06
C ALA A 22 12.53 4.20 -1.70
N ALA A 23 12.11 3.25 -0.91
CA ALA A 23 11.83 1.89 -1.40
C ALA A 23 10.62 1.27 -0.71
N GLY A 24 9.83 0.56 -1.51
CA GLY A 24 8.89 -0.45 -1.04
C GLY A 24 9.47 -1.85 -1.20
N PHE A 25 8.73 -2.84 -0.71
CA PHE A 25 9.15 -4.23 -0.76
C PHE A 25 8.07 -5.12 -1.36
N VAL A 26 8.48 -6.02 -2.24
CA VAL A 26 7.68 -7.18 -2.63
C VAL A 26 8.25 -8.39 -1.93
N VAL A 27 7.43 -9.06 -1.13
CA VAL A 27 7.77 -10.32 -0.47
C VAL A 27 7.04 -11.44 -1.18
N ARG A 28 7.74 -12.53 -1.46
CA ARG A 28 7.24 -13.65 -2.26
C ARG A 28 7.54 -14.99 -1.59
N GLY A 29 6.62 -15.90 -1.73
CA GLY A 29 6.78 -17.32 -1.42
C GLY A 29 6.17 -18.18 -2.54
N ASP A 30 6.02 -19.48 -2.30
CA ASP A 30 5.45 -20.41 -3.27
C ASP A 30 3.97 -20.10 -3.52
N GLY A 31 3.68 -19.53 -4.70
CA GLY A 31 2.34 -19.18 -5.13
C GLY A 31 1.72 -17.96 -4.50
N TRP A 32 2.47 -17.17 -3.71
CA TRP A 32 1.97 -15.93 -3.13
C TRP A 32 2.98 -14.79 -3.18
N SER A 33 2.45 -13.58 -3.17
CA SER A 33 3.24 -12.37 -3.01
C SER A 33 2.41 -11.26 -2.36
N PHE A 34 3.08 -10.38 -1.61
CA PHE A 34 2.49 -9.13 -1.17
C PHE A 34 3.44 -7.95 -1.40
N TYR A 35 2.85 -6.77 -1.56
CA TYR A 35 3.56 -5.52 -1.70
C TYR A 35 3.40 -4.69 -0.43
N PHE A 36 4.51 -4.29 0.16
CA PHE A 36 4.57 -3.33 1.25
C PHE A 36 5.14 -2.01 0.72
N ALA A 37 4.26 -1.01 0.57
CA ALA A 37 4.63 0.24 -0.08
C ALA A 37 5.60 1.09 0.75
N GLY A 38 5.50 1.00 2.09
CA GLY A 38 6.10 1.99 2.97
C GLY A 38 5.42 3.35 2.80
N ASP A 39 6.12 4.41 3.14
CA ASP A 39 5.65 5.77 2.90
C ASP A 39 5.91 6.12 1.45
N THR A 40 4.86 6.38 0.69
CA THR A 40 4.94 6.71 -0.73
C THR A 40 3.75 7.52 -1.21
N ALA A 41 3.96 8.34 -2.22
CA ALA A 41 2.91 8.87 -3.08
C ALA A 41 2.44 7.80 -4.08
N LEU A 42 1.37 8.11 -4.81
CA LEU A 42 0.94 7.32 -5.96
C LEU A 42 1.91 7.53 -7.13
N PHE A 43 2.34 6.45 -7.78
CA PHE A 43 3.18 6.51 -8.98
C PHE A 43 2.82 5.41 -9.99
N SER A 44 3.08 5.67 -11.26
CA SER A 44 2.64 4.82 -12.39
C SER A 44 3.28 3.42 -12.38
N ASP A 45 4.52 3.31 -11.88
CA ASP A 45 5.26 2.06 -11.90
C ASP A 45 4.68 1.00 -10.92
N MET A 46 3.66 1.37 -10.12
CA MET A 46 2.84 0.40 -9.40
C MET A 46 2.20 -0.62 -10.36
N GLY A 47 1.90 -0.22 -11.61
CA GLY A 47 1.46 -1.14 -12.66
C GLY A 47 2.54 -2.16 -13.04
N LEU A 48 3.80 -1.74 -13.12
CA LEU A 48 4.93 -2.66 -13.37
C LEU A 48 5.15 -3.62 -12.19
N ILE A 49 4.92 -3.17 -10.96
CA ILE A 49 4.96 -4.05 -9.78
C ILE A 49 3.89 -5.16 -9.92
N ALA A 50 2.69 -4.79 -10.37
CA ALA A 50 1.62 -5.76 -10.62
C ALA A 50 2.01 -6.76 -11.72
N GLU A 51 2.52 -6.28 -12.84
CA GLU A 51 2.90 -7.10 -13.98
C GLU A 51 4.03 -8.08 -13.66
N LEU A 52 5.03 -7.64 -12.90
CA LEU A 52 6.20 -8.44 -12.59
C LEU A 52 6.02 -9.39 -11.40
N TYR A 53 5.19 -9.02 -10.43
CA TYR A 53 5.16 -9.70 -9.14
C TYR A 53 3.77 -10.20 -8.72
N HIS A 54 2.69 -9.75 -9.37
CA HIS A 54 1.30 -10.15 -9.11
C HIS A 54 0.92 -10.17 -7.62
N PRO A 55 1.08 -9.05 -6.87
CA PRO A 55 0.80 -9.03 -5.45
C PRO A 55 -0.68 -9.27 -5.18
N GLN A 56 -0.98 -10.24 -4.32
CA GLN A 56 -2.36 -10.57 -3.92
C GLN A 56 -2.85 -9.67 -2.80
N LEU A 57 -1.91 -9.17 -1.99
CA LEU A 57 -2.12 -8.26 -0.87
C LEU A 57 -1.20 -7.06 -1.01
N ALA A 58 -1.70 -5.87 -0.70
CA ALA A 58 -0.90 -4.65 -0.65
C ALA A 58 -1.07 -3.94 0.69
N PHE A 59 0.02 -3.46 1.27
CA PHE A 59 0.02 -2.54 2.40
C PHE A 59 0.25 -1.14 1.85
N LEU A 60 -0.77 -0.27 1.93
CA LEU A 60 -0.74 1.06 1.32
C LEU A 60 -1.00 2.15 2.36
N PRO A 61 -0.20 3.23 2.37
CA PRO A 61 -0.48 4.38 3.21
C PRO A 61 -1.71 5.11 2.68
N ILE A 62 -2.56 5.57 3.60
CA ILE A 62 -3.81 6.29 3.26
C ILE A 62 -4.00 7.57 4.06
N GLY A 63 -3.01 7.96 4.87
CA GLY A 63 -3.15 9.05 5.84
C GLY A 63 -3.31 10.44 5.26
N ASP A 64 -3.06 10.62 3.95
CA ASP A 64 -2.95 11.94 3.32
C ASP A 64 -1.68 12.69 3.80
N HIS A 65 -1.58 13.96 3.57
CA HIS A 65 -0.56 14.91 4.01
C HIS A 65 0.88 14.59 3.54
N PHE A 66 1.44 13.45 3.91
CA PHE A 66 2.81 13.04 3.53
C PHE A 66 2.83 11.85 2.55
N THR A 67 1.71 11.17 2.40
CA THR A 67 1.57 9.95 1.61
C THR A 67 0.29 10.02 0.76
N MET A 68 -0.18 8.90 0.25
CA MET A 68 -1.44 8.85 -0.47
C MET A 68 -2.64 9.20 0.43
N ASP A 69 -3.63 9.85 -0.16
CA ASP A 69 -4.99 9.92 0.37
C ASP A 69 -5.79 8.64 -0.01
N PRO A 70 -6.99 8.42 0.53
CA PRO A 70 -7.82 7.25 0.20
C PRO A 70 -8.15 7.11 -1.29
N ARG A 71 -8.35 8.22 -2.03
CA ARG A 71 -8.62 8.21 -3.46
C ARG A 71 -7.39 7.76 -4.27
N GLN A 72 -6.23 8.28 -3.92
CA GLN A 72 -4.95 7.87 -4.53
C GLN A 72 -4.64 6.40 -4.22
N ALA A 73 -4.90 5.95 -2.99
CA ALA A 73 -4.73 4.55 -2.61
C ALA A 73 -5.70 3.61 -3.36
N ALA A 74 -6.93 4.04 -3.63
CA ALA A 74 -7.85 3.28 -4.48
C ALA A 74 -7.32 3.16 -5.92
N LEU A 75 -6.71 4.22 -6.47
CA LEU A 75 -6.06 4.17 -7.78
C LEU A 75 -4.81 3.29 -7.76
N ALA A 76 -4.03 3.30 -6.66
CA ALA A 76 -2.93 2.37 -6.45
C ALA A 76 -3.41 0.91 -6.45
N CYS A 77 -4.53 0.60 -5.78
CA CYS A 77 -5.15 -0.73 -5.83
C CYS A 77 -5.51 -1.15 -7.26
N ARG A 78 -5.99 -0.22 -8.09
CA ARG A 78 -6.24 -0.48 -9.52
C ARG A 78 -4.96 -0.85 -10.26
N TYR A 79 -3.88 -0.07 -10.09
CA TYR A 79 -2.59 -0.35 -10.74
C TYR A 79 -1.99 -1.68 -10.27
N LEU A 80 -2.04 -1.96 -8.97
CA LEU A 80 -1.49 -3.18 -8.37
C LEU A 80 -2.32 -4.42 -8.66
N ALA A 81 -3.59 -4.26 -9.06
CA ALA A 81 -4.56 -5.34 -9.23
C ALA A 81 -4.63 -6.28 -8.00
N ALA A 82 -4.32 -5.76 -6.81
CA ALA A 82 -4.32 -6.52 -5.57
C ALA A 82 -5.75 -6.86 -5.14
N ARG A 83 -5.93 -8.08 -4.63
CA ARG A 83 -7.24 -8.53 -4.15
C ARG A 83 -7.60 -7.97 -2.80
N GLN A 84 -6.58 -7.76 -1.96
CA GLN A 84 -6.72 -7.24 -0.61
C GLN A 84 -5.77 -6.06 -0.40
N VAL A 85 -6.21 -5.10 0.39
CA VAL A 85 -5.39 -3.97 0.82
C VAL A 85 -5.49 -3.79 2.32
N VAL A 86 -4.32 -3.70 2.97
CA VAL A 86 -4.21 -3.27 4.37
C VAL A 86 -3.84 -1.79 4.36
N PRO A 87 -4.75 -0.91 4.81
CA PRO A 87 -4.44 0.51 4.97
C PRO A 87 -3.48 0.73 6.14
N ILE A 88 -2.39 1.45 5.88
CA ILE A 88 -1.38 1.81 6.88
C ILE A 88 -1.19 3.34 6.94
N HIS A 89 -0.37 3.82 7.87
CA HIS A 89 0.00 5.23 8.00
C HIS A 89 -1.22 6.16 8.12
N TRP A 90 -2.17 5.81 8.99
CA TRP A 90 -3.37 6.60 9.24
C TRP A 90 -3.72 6.64 10.74
N GLY A 91 -4.40 7.69 11.17
CA GLY A 91 -4.98 7.79 12.51
C GLY A 91 -3.99 8.02 13.66
N THR A 92 -2.67 7.99 13.45
CA THR A 92 -1.65 8.20 14.48
C THR A 92 -1.58 9.68 14.90
N PHE A 93 -1.69 10.59 13.95
CA PHE A 93 -1.66 12.03 14.19
C PHE A 93 -2.92 12.70 13.64
N PRO A 94 -3.36 13.85 14.20
CA PRO A 94 -4.57 14.54 13.72
C PRO A 94 -4.55 14.97 12.26
N MET A 95 -3.36 15.17 11.68
CA MET A 95 -3.19 15.55 10.29
C MET A 95 -3.38 14.38 9.32
N LEU A 96 -3.25 13.14 9.78
CA LEU A 96 -3.46 11.94 8.98
C LEU A 96 -4.95 11.60 8.91
N ARG A 97 -5.66 12.27 7.99
CA ARG A 97 -7.13 12.33 7.95
C ARG A 97 -7.77 11.12 7.28
N GLY A 98 -7.06 10.44 6.38
CA GLY A 98 -7.58 9.27 5.68
C GLY A 98 -8.04 8.17 6.64
N ARG A 99 -9.12 7.48 6.28
CA ARG A 99 -9.69 6.39 7.09
C ARG A 99 -9.96 5.18 6.18
N PRO A 100 -9.91 3.95 6.71
CA PRO A 100 -10.23 2.76 5.94
C PRO A 100 -11.62 2.82 5.28
N ALA A 101 -12.62 3.36 5.96
CA ALA A 101 -13.97 3.55 5.40
C ALA A 101 -14.00 4.50 4.19
N ASP A 102 -13.10 5.50 4.14
CA ASP A 102 -12.96 6.36 2.97
C ASP A 102 -12.37 5.59 1.80
N LEU A 103 -11.35 4.78 2.04
CA LEU A 103 -10.78 3.90 1.02
C LEU A 103 -11.82 2.92 0.46
N GLU A 104 -12.62 2.28 1.32
CA GLU A 104 -13.71 1.41 0.88
C GLU A 104 -14.72 2.14 -0.02
N ARG A 105 -15.07 3.38 0.31
CA ARG A 105 -15.97 4.21 -0.50
C ARG A 105 -15.35 4.50 -1.87
N GLU A 106 -14.07 4.88 -1.92
CA GLU A 106 -13.37 5.18 -3.17
C GLU A 106 -13.22 3.92 -4.06
N LEU A 107 -12.91 2.77 -3.47
CA LEU A 107 -12.86 1.48 -4.19
C LEU A 107 -14.22 1.13 -4.80
N ARG A 108 -15.30 1.24 -4.04
CA ARG A 108 -16.67 1.02 -4.55
C ARG A 108 -17.02 1.99 -5.67
N ALA A 109 -16.73 3.28 -5.50
CA ALA A 109 -16.98 4.29 -6.52
C ALA A 109 -16.20 4.03 -7.82
N ALA A 110 -15.00 3.44 -7.70
CA ALA A 110 -14.17 3.06 -8.84
C ALA A 110 -14.53 1.70 -9.46
N GLY A 111 -15.53 0.98 -8.91
CA GLY A 111 -15.92 -0.36 -9.37
C GLY A 111 -14.88 -1.44 -9.10
N LEU A 112 -14.04 -1.26 -8.10
CA LEU A 112 -12.96 -2.18 -7.74
C LEU A 112 -13.44 -3.17 -6.66
N ALA A 113 -13.11 -4.44 -6.85
CA ALA A 113 -13.45 -5.52 -5.92
C ALA A 113 -12.35 -5.78 -4.86
N THR A 114 -11.39 -4.88 -4.73
CA THR A 114 -10.34 -5.00 -3.72
C THR A 114 -10.94 -4.92 -2.32
N GLU A 115 -10.69 -5.93 -1.50
CA GLU A 115 -11.13 -6.00 -0.11
C GLU A 115 -10.21 -5.16 0.80
N VAL A 116 -10.79 -4.33 1.65
CA VAL A 116 -10.05 -3.57 2.67
C VAL A 116 -9.97 -4.40 3.95
N VAL A 117 -8.75 -4.73 4.37
CA VAL A 117 -8.47 -5.45 5.61
C VAL A 117 -7.99 -4.46 6.67
N GLN A 118 -8.86 -4.10 7.59
CA GLN A 118 -8.51 -3.21 8.68
C GLN A 118 -7.88 -3.99 9.83
N LEU A 119 -6.59 -3.79 10.05
CA LEU A 119 -5.88 -4.38 11.18
C LEU A 119 -6.01 -3.51 12.43
N VAL A 120 -6.05 -4.17 13.58
CA VAL A 120 -6.04 -3.50 14.89
C VAL A 120 -4.65 -3.69 15.51
N PRO A 121 -3.97 -2.62 15.94
CA PRO A 121 -2.66 -2.72 16.58
C PRO A 121 -2.69 -3.68 17.80
N GLY A 122 -1.70 -4.56 17.87
CA GLY A 122 -1.59 -5.56 18.94
C GLY A 122 -2.39 -6.85 18.72
N VAL A 123 -3.21 -6.93 17.67
CA VAL A 123 -3.95 -8.15 17.32
C VAL A 123 -3.21 -8.90 16.21
N VAL A 124 -3.02 -10.20 16.41
CA VAL A 124 -2.43 -11.06 15.38
C VAL A 124 -3.47 -11.31 14.29
N TRP A 125 -3.07 -11.13 13.05
CA TRP A 125 -3.84 -11.47 11.87
C TRP A 125 -3.03 -12.42 10.99
N GLU A 126 -3.65 -13.52 10.62
CA GLU A 126 -3.05 -14.52 9.73
C GLU A 126 -3.60 -14.34 8.32
N TRP A 127 -2.72 -14.14 7.36
CA TRP A 127 -3.08 -14.04 5.96
C TRP A 127 -2.87 -15.36 5.24
N SER A 128 -3.91 -15.86 4.60
CA SER A 128 -3.82 -16.99 3.68
C SER A 128 -4.02 -16.51 2.25
N PRO A 129 -3.03 -16.68 1.35
CA PRO A 129 -3.23 -16.40 -0.05
C PRO A 129 -4.34 -17.30 -0.59
N GLN A 130 -5.37 -16.71 -1.18
CA GLN A 130 -6.38 -17.48 -1.89
C GLN A 130 -5.73 -18.05 -3.16
N THR A 131 -5.33 -19.31 -3.11
CA THR A 131 -4.96 -20.05 -4.31
C THR A 131 -6.16 -20.05 -5.26
N LYS A 132 -5.97 -19.58 -6.51
CA LYS A 132 -6.95 -19.87 -7.56
C LYS A 132 -7.06 -21.38 -7.61
N SER A 133 -8.22 -21.94 -7.28
CA SER A 133 -8.58 -23.27 -7.75
C SER A 133 -8.48 -23.21 -9.27
N LEU A 134 -7.50 -23.88 -9.85
CA LEU A 134 -7.49 -24.17 -11.27
C LEU A 134 -8.71 -25.05 -11.48
N ALA A 135 -9.81 -24.45 -11.97
CA ALA A 135 -10.90 -25.23 -12.52
C ALA A 135 -10.31 -26.04 -13.69
N THR A 136 -10.21 -27.34 -13.48
CA THR A 136 -9.95 -28.35 -14.52
C THR A 136 -11.05 -28.33 -15.55
#